data_47672ae5928d203c8d976f936803d3e0
#
_entry.id   47672ae5928d203c8d976f936803d3e0
#
_cell.length_a   1.000
_cell.length_b   1.000
_cell.length_c   1.000
_cell.angle_alpha   90.00
_cell.angle_beta   90.00
_cell.angle_gamma   90.00
#
_symmetry.space_group_name_H-M   'P 1'
#
loop_
_entity.id
_entity.type
_entity.pdbx_description
1 polymer ?
#
loop_
_entity_poly.entity_id
_entity_poly.type
_entity_poly.pdbx_seq_one_letter_code
_entity_poly.pdbx_strand_id
1 'polypeptide(L)'
;LLMSLLLVLATTMSANAQFEKEVWYVNASLTGLDLSHSKVEGTNFGFALSGGVFAADNISVLLNFKGQYVEHGVDETSIGAQARYYFASCGVYGGLGMTYKHLTAAGNFKKNLVCLTPEVGYAFFLGRNLTVEPAVYYDLSLKDTSDYSKLGFKIGFGLYF
;
A
#
# COMPACT_ATOMS: atom_id res chain seq x y z
N LEU A 1 10.15 -24.56 -7.85
CA LEU A 1 9.39 -25.12 -6.71
C LEU A 1 8.60 -24.06 -5.94
N LEU A 2 9.22 -22.92 -5.56
CA LEU A 2 8.52 -21.84 -4.83
C LEU A 2 7.45 -21.16 -5.68
N MET A 3 7.73 -20.91 -6.95
CA MET A 3 6.77 -20.32 -7.92
C MET A 3 5.60 -21.25 -8.21
N SER A 4 5.83 -22.58 -8.28
CA SER A 4 4.76 -23.54 -8.49
C SER A 4 3.87 -23.71 -7.24
N LEU A 5 4.43 -23.61 -6.05
CA LEU A 5 3.68 -23.62 -4.80
C LEU A 5 2.79 -22.39 -4.64
N LEU A 6 3.29 -21.21 -5.03
CA LEU A 6 2.53 -19.95 -5.09
C LEU A 6 1.36 -20.03 -6.10
N LEU A 7 1.60 -20.66 -7.25
CA LEU A 7 0.56 -20.83 -8.28
C LEU A 7 -0.56 -21.78 -7.82
N VAL A 8 -0.23 -22.85 -7.11
CA VAL A 8 -1.21 -23.81 -6.57
C VAL A 8 -2.05 -23.20 -5.45
N LEU A 9 -1.47 -22.36 -4.58
CA LEU A 9 -2.22 -21.61 -3.56
C LEU A 9 -3.20 -20.60 -4.17
N ALA A 10 -2.86 -20.02 -5.32
CA ALA A 10 -3.74 -19.04 -6.00
C ALA A 10 -4.99 -19.66 -6.62
N THR A 11 -5.04 -20.97 -6.84
CA THR A 11 -6.16 -21.64 -7.54
C THR A 11 -7.27 -22.17 -6.63
N THR A 12 -7.12 -22.07 -5.30
CA THR A 12 -8.03 -22.82 -4.39
C THR A 12 -9.06 -21.96 -3.65
N MET A 13 -9.11 -20.63 -3.82
CA MET A 13 -10.04 -19.81 -3.06
C MET A 13 -10.91 -18.92 -3.94
N SER A 14 -12.21 -19.16 -3.92
CA SER A 14 -13.22 -18.32 -4.56
C SER A 14 -13.33 -16.99 -3.79
N ALA A 15 -12.66 -15.96 -4.28
CA ALA A 15 -12.65 -14.62 -3.69
C ALA A 15 -13.97 -13.82 -3.92
N ASN A 16 -14.98 -14.43 -4.51
CA ASN A 16 -16.13 -13.71 -5.06
C ASN A 16 -17.07 -13.08 -4.02
N ALA A 17 -17.06 -13.55 -2.77
CA ALA A 17 -17.99 -13.06 -1.74
C ALA A 17 -17.38 -11.97 -0.83
N GLN A 18 -16.12 -11.59 -1.03
CA GLN A 18 -15.38 -10.72 -0.10
C GLN A 18 -15.17 -9.30 -0.61
N PHE A 19 -15.41 -9.08 -1.90
CA PHE A 19 -15.31 -7.75 -2.53
C PHE A 19 -16.69 -7.15 -2.83
N GLU A 20 -17.68 -7.49 -1.99
CA GLU A 20 -19.05 -6.99 -2.13
C GLU A 20 -19.18 -5.59 -1.52
N LYS A 21 -20.14 -4.84 -2.03
CA LYS A 21 -20.53 -3.54 -1.49
C LYS A 21 -20.83 -3.63 0.00
N GLU A 22 -20.46 -2.58 0.76
CA GLU A 22 -20.68 -2.42 2.21
C GLU A 22 -19.77 -3.28 3.11
N VAL A 23 -18.88 -4.10 2.57
CA VAL A 23 -17.85 -4.78 3.34
C VAL A 23 -16.82 -3.75 3.83
N TRP A 24 -16.53 -3.77 5.12
CA TRP A 24 -15.49 -2.97 5.72
C TRP A 24 -14.14 -3.65 5.57
N TYR A 25 -13.13 -2.83 5.38
CA TYR A 25 -11.76 -3.30 5.17
C TYR A 25 -10.79 -2.51 6.02
N VAL A 26 -9.92 -3.21 6.73
CA VAL A 26 -8.79 -2.63 7.46
C VAL A 26 -7.54 -3.40 7.08
N ASN A 27 -6.46 -2.67 6.80
CA ASN A 27 -5.17 -3.24 6.45
C ASN A 27 -4.06 -2.59 7.29
N ALA A 28 -3.20 -3.42 7.83
CA ALA A 28 -1.94 -3.01 8.42
C ALA A 28 -0.80 -3.53 7.55
N SER A 29 0.09 -2.65 7.09
CA SER A 29 1.20 -3.03 6.24
C SER A 29 2.54 -2.57 6.78
N LEU A 30 3.55 -3.40 6.55
CA LEU A 30 4.95 -3.07 6.77
C LEU A 30 5.53 -2.59 5.45
N THR A 31 6.11 -1.40 5.50
CA THR A 31 6.83 -0.79 4.39
C THR A 31 8.28 -0.61 4.84
N GLY A 32 9.22 -1.10 4.10
CA GLY A 32 10.63 -1.02 4.52
C GLY A 32 11.56 -1.81 3.62
N LEU A 33 10.99 -2.54 2.68
CA LEU A 33 11.73 -3.13 1.56
C LEU A 33 11.70 -2.14 0.39
N ASP A 34 12.06 -0.89 0.67
CA ASP A 34 12.22 0.10 -0.37
C ASP A 34 13.42 -0.27 -1.24
N LEU A 35 13.17 -0.88 -2.37
CA LEU A 35 14.11 -0.99 -3.47
C LEU A 35 14.26 0.39 -4.15
N SER A 36 14.32 1.45 -3.36
CA SER A 36 14.60 2.76 -3.90
C SER A 36 16.08 2.84 -4.20
N HIS A 37 16.41 3.03 -5.44
CA HIS A 37 17.76 3.32 -5.91
C HIS A 37 18.14 4.78 -5.55
N SER A 38 18.00 5.14 -4.30
CA SER A 38 18.44 6.40 -3.75
C SER A 38 19.76 6.21 -3.00
N LYS A 39 20.76 7.00 -3.34
CA LYS A 39 22.13 6.92 -2.81
C LYS A 39 22.28 7.36 -1.33
N VAL A 40 21.22 7.44 -0.59
CA VAL A 40 21.26 7.77 0.86
C VAL A 40 20.80 6.53 1.61
N GLU A 41 21.75 5.73 2.00
CA GLU A 41 21.55 4.45 2.68
C GLU A 41 21.26 4.66 4.16
N GLY A 42 20.10 4.23 4.59
CA GLY A 42 19.70 3.99 5.96
C GLY A 42 18.69 2.84 5.99
N THR A 43 18.65 2.07 7.07
CA THR A 43 17.60 1.08 7.26
C THR A 43 16.27 1.81 7.42
N ASN A 44 15.42 1.72 6.43
CA ASN A 44 14.11 2.34 6.42
C ASN A 44 13.10 1.35 6.97
N PHE A 45 12.47 1.67 8.08
CA PHE A 45 11.35 0.92 8.61
C PHE A 45 10.10 1.81 8.61
N GLY A 46 9.03 1.32 8.00
CA GLY A 46 7.78 2.03 7.96
C GLY A 46 6.60 1.11 8.24
N PHE A 47 5.54 1.68 8.77
CA PHE A 47 4.25 1.04 8.90
C PHE A 47 3.19 1.89 8.22
N ALA A 48 2.16 1.24 7.69
CA ALA A 48 0.99 1.93 7.18
C ALA A 48 -0.28 1.22 7.66
N LEU A 49 -1.28 2.03 7.94
CA LEU A 49 -2.63 1.60 8.25
C LEU A 49 -3.56 2.13 7.16
N SER A 50 -4.45 1.28 6.71
CA SER A 50 -5.50 1.66 5.76
C SER A 50 -6.83 1.15 6.26
N GLY A 51 -7.85 1.94 6.14
CA GLY A 51 -9.21 1.55 6.51
C GLY A 51 -10.22 2.16 5.58
N GLY A 52 -11.28 1.44 5.29
CA GLY A 52 -12.33 1.93 4.42
C GLY A 52 -13.44 0.92 4.18
N VAL A 53 -14.16 1.12 3.10
CA VAL A 53 -15.34 0.35 2.76
C VAL A 53 -15.39 0.08 1.26
N PHE A 54 -15.99 -1.03 0.89
CA PHE A 54 -16.37 -1.27 -0.50
C PHE A 54 -17.58 -0.41 -0.87
N ALA A 55 -17.34 0.64 -1.64
CA ALA A 55 -18.37 1.56 -2.12
C ALA A 55 -19.25 0.94 -3.21
N ALA A 56 -18.72 -0.02 -3.94
CA ALA A 56 -19.42 -0.86 -4.91
C ALA A 56 -18.71 -2.22 -4.98
N ASP A 57 -19.32 -3.18 -5.65
CA ASP A 57 -18.71 -4.47 -5.86
C ASP A 57 -17.35 -4.33 -6.54
N ASN A 58 -16.33 -4.90 -5.93
CA ASN A 58 -14.93 -4.84 -6.35
C ASN A 58 -14.27 -3.45 -6.28
N ILE A 59 -14.94 -2.41 -5.77
CA ILE A 59 -14.38 -1.06 -5.64
C ILE A 59 -14.36 -0.67 -4.18
N SER A 60 -13.15 -0.50 -3.61
CA SER A 60 -12.98 0.02 -2.27
C SER A 60 -12.47 1.47 -2.27
N VAL A 61 -12.91 2.23 -1.28
CA VAL A 61 -12.39 3.56 -0.96
C VAL A 61 -11.77 3.50 0.43
N LEU A 62 -10.49 3.87 0.51
CA LEU A 62 -9.66 3.72 1.68
C LEU A 62 -9.08 5.05 2.11
N LEU A 63 -8.94 5.23 3.41
CA LEU A 63 -8.08 6.23 4.01
C LEU A 63 -6.79 5.55 4.46
N ASN A 64 -5.66 6.15 4.14
CA ASN A 64 -4.33 5.64 4.42
C ASN A 64 -3.61 6.56 5.39
N PHE A 65 -2.95 5.96 6.37
CA PHE A 65 -2.02 6.62 7.26
C PHE A 65 -0.70 5.87 7.24
N LYS A 66 0.42 6.57 7.02
CA LYS A 66 1.75 5.97 6.96
C LYS A 66 2.71 6.77 7.83
N GLY A 67 3.53 6.06 8.59
CA GLY A 67 4.70 6.58 9.28
C GLY A 67 5.94 5.83 8.84
N GLN A 68 7.01 6.55 8.51
CA GLN A 68 8.31 5.97 8.15
C GLN A 68 9.40 6.66 8.94
N TYR A 69 10.22 5.87 9.60
CA TYR A 69 11.37 6.33 10.36
C TYR A 69 12.64 5.90 9.63
N VAL A 70 13.55 6.83 9.49
CA VAL A 70 14.84 6.62 8.82
C VAL A 70 15.95 6.96 9.80
N GLU A 71 16.76 5.97 10.18
CA GLU A 71 17.90 6.18 11.03
C GLU A 71 18.92 7.10 10.32
N HIS A 72 19.15 8.29 10.88
CA HIS A 72 19.97 9.39 10.31
C HIS A 72 19.42 10.02 9.02
N GLY A 73 18.12 9.95 8.77
CA GLY A 73 17.48 10.45 7.55
C GLY A 73 16.32 11.41 7.81
N VAL A 74 15.37 11.40 6.90
CA VAL A 74 14.17 12.21 6.91
C VAL A 74 12.99 11.36 7.35
N ASP A 75 12.36 11.71 8.46
CA ASP A 75 11.10 11.08 8.88
C ASP A 75 9.95 11.52 7.97
N GLU A 76 9.15 10.55 7.55
CA GLU A 76 7.97 10.76 6.72
C GLU A 76 6.70 10.41 7.48
N THR A 77 5.78 11.34 7.56
CA THR A 77 4.40 11.07 7.99
C THR A 77 3.47 11.45 6.85
N SER A 78 2.54 10.57 6.52
CA SER A 78 1.62 10.82 5.43
C SER A 78 0.19 10.36 5.73
N ILE A 79 -0.74 11.09 5.16
CA ILE A 79 -2.17 10.77 5.15
C ILE A 79 -2.67 10.86 3.71
N GLY A 80 -3.58 9.96 3.34
CA GLY A 80 -4.11 9.96 1.98
C GLY A 80 -5.43 9.24 1.86
N ALA A 81 -6.01 9.35 0.67
CA ALA A 81 -7.17 8.57 0.26
C ALA A 81 -6.82 7.77 -1.00
N GLN A 82 -7.36 6.58 -1.13
CA GLN A 82 -7.10 5.68 -2.23
C GLN A 82 -8.38 4.98 -2.66
N ALA A 83 -8.56 4.82 -3.96
CA ALA A 83 -9.53 3.90 -4.52
C ALA A 83 -8.80 2.67 -5.07
N ARG A 84 -9.35 1.47 -4.83
CA ARG A 84 -8.85 0.21 -5.39
C ARG A 84 -9.95 -0.50 -6.14
N TYR A 85 -9.58 -1.10 -7.25
CA TYR A 85 -10.41 -2.03 -8.00
C TYR A 85 -9.84 -3.43 -7.90
N TYR A 86 -10.66 -4.39 -7.47
CA TYR A 86 -10.28 -5.79 -7.31
C TYR A 86 -10.81 -6.62 -8.47
N PHE A 87 -9.93 -7.37 -9.08
CA PHE A 87 -10.31 -8.35 -10.09
C PHE A 87 -10.76 -9.63 -9.37
N ALA A 88 -12.06 -9.74 -9.13
CA ALA A 88 -12.64 -10.80 -8.29
C ALA A 88 -12.28 -12.23 -8.71
N SER A 89 -12.00 -12.44 -10.00
CA SER A 89 -11.64 -13.76 -10.53
C SER A 89 -10.24 -14.23 -10.12
N CYS A 90 -9.34 -13.33 -9.71
CA CYS A 90 -7.94 -13.68 -9.45
C CYS A 90 -7.33 -13.03 -8.21
N GLY A 91 -8.04 -12.14 -7.52
CA GLY A 91 -7.53 -11.45 -6.33
C GLY A 91 -6.49 -10.34 -6.60
N VAL A 92 -6.14 -10.10 -7.86
CA VAL A 92 -5.31 -8.94 -8.24
C VAL A 92 -6.11 -7.67 -8.01
N TYR A 93 -5.45 -6.62 -7.55
CA TYR A 93 -6.06 -5.29 -7.49
C TYR A 93 -5.15 -4.21 -8.06
N GLY A 94 -5.78 -3.19 -8.63
CA GLY A 94 -5.14 -1.93 -9.00
C GLY A 94 -5.70 -0.81 -8.16
N GLY A 95 -4.85 0.10 -7.72
CA GLY A 95 -5.23 1.24 -6.89
C GLY A 95 -4.64 2.55 -7.38
N LEU A 96 -5.35 3.63 -7.08
CA LEU A 96 -4.87 4.99 -7.29
C LEU A 96 -5.19 5.81 -6.04
N GLY A 97 -4.16 6.40 -5.45
CA GLY A 97 -4.27 7.21 -4.25
C GLY A 97 -3.72 8.62 -4.45
N MET A 98 -4.19 9.52 -3.60
CA MET A 98 -3.60 10.83 -3.39
C MET A 98 -3.13 10.93 -1.95
N THR A 99 -1.86 11.25 -1.74
CA THR A 99 -1.22 11.23 -0.43
C THR A 99 -0.58 12.59 -0.16
N TYR A 100 -0.87 13.14 1.00
CA TYR A 100 -0.19 14.30 1.56
C TYR A 100 0.91 13.81 2.49
N LYS A 101 2.15 14.19 2.21
CA LYS A 101 3.34 13.81 2.95
C LYS A 101 3.92 15.00 3.69
N HIS A 102 4.25 14.78 4.94
CA HIS A 102 5.01 15.71 5.76
C HIS A 102 6.39 15.10 6.05
N LEU A 103 7.42 15.77 5.55
CA LEU A 103 8.81 15.37 5.73
C LEU A 103 9.45 16.23 6.80
N THR A 104 10.15 15.62 7.74
CA THR A 104 10.88 16.29 8.81
C THR A 104 12.30 15.73 8.89
N ALA A 105 13.30 16.59 8.87
CA ALA A 105 14.69 16.21 9.07
C ALA A 105 15.37 17.05 10.16
N ALA A 106 16.48 16.56 10.67
CA ALA A 106 17.31 17.28 11.63
C ALA A 106 17.72 18.65 11.07
N GLY A 107 17.65 19.71 11.86
CA GLY A 107 18.00 21.07 11.45
C GLY A 107 16.83 21.92 10.97
N ASN A 108 15.60 21.67 11.44
CA ASN A 108 14.38 22.44 11.11
C ASN A 108 13.91 22.36 9.64
N PHE A 109 14.36 21.37 8.88
CA PHE A 109 13.85 21.14 7.54
C PHE A 109 12.46 20.54 7.61
N LYS A 110 11.49 21.24 7.04
CA LYS A 110 10.09 20.77 6.90
C LYS A 110 9.65 20.97 5.46
N LYS A 111 9.16 19.91 4.83
CA LYS A 111 8.63 19.97 3.47
C LYS A 111 7.32 19.22 3.38
N ASN A 112 6.36 19.83 2.70
CA ASN A 112 5.07 19.21 2.42
C ASN A 112 4.98 18.88 0.95
N LEU A 113 4.56 17.66 0.65
CA LEU A 113 4.42 17.14 -0.72
C LEU A 113 3.04 16.54 -0.91
N VAL A 114 2.50 16.71 -2.10
CA VAL A 114 1.33 15.98 -2.56
C VAL A 114 1.78 14.98 -3.61
N CYS A 115 1.46 13.70 -3.40
CA CYS A 115 1.84 12.62 -4.28
C CYS A 115 0.62 11.92 -4.84
N LEU A 116 0.70 11.51 -6.09
CA LEU A 116 -0.22 10.56 -6.71
C LEU A 116 0.42 9.18 -6.60
N THR A 117 -0.30 8.19 -6.07
CA THR A 117 0.24 6.87 -5.77
C THR A 117 -0.55 5.78 -6.48
N PRO A 118 -0.20 5.44 -7.74
CA PRO A 118 -0.64 4.21 -8.34
C PRO A 118 -0.05 3.00 -7.61
N GLU A 119 -0.85 1.94 -7.50
CA GLU A 119 -0.52 0.71 -6.79
C GLU A 119 -1.07 -0.50 -7.54
N VAL A 120 -0.32 -1.59 -7.54
CA VAL A 120 -0.79 -2.91 -7.99
C VAL A 120 -0.40 -3.94 -6.95
N GLY A 121 -1.34 -4.78 -6.58
CA GLY A 121 -1.12 -5.80 -5.57
C GLY A 121 -1.98 -7.04 -5.78
N TYR A 122 -1.82 -7.96 -4.88
CA TYR A 122 -2.54 -9.22 -4.87
C TYR A 122 -3.06 -9.52 -3.46
N ALA A 123 -4.34 -9.85 -3.34
CA ALA A 123 -4.98 -10.25 -2.10
C ALA A 123 -4.98 -11.79 -1.98
N PHE A 124 -4.05 -12.33 -1.19
CA PHE A 124 -4.03 -13.75 -0.85
C PHE A 124 -4.90 -14.00 0.36
N PHE A 125 -6.02 -14.68 0.19
CA PHE A 125 -6.90 -15.06 1.29
C PHE A 125 -6.31 -16.23 2.07
N LEU A 126 -5.98 -15.99 3.35
CA LEU A 126 -5.58 -17.03 4.30
C LEU A 126 -6.78 -17.68 5.00
N GLY A 127 -7.95 -17.10 4.85
CA GLY A 127 -9.20 -17.53 5.43
C GLY A 127 -10.37 -16.72 4.88
N ARG A 128 -11.51 -16.75 5.56
CA ARG A 128 -12.70 -16.03 5.09
C ARG A 128 -12.52 -14.50 5.09
N ASN A 129 -11.80 -13.98 6.05
CA ASN A 129 -11.74 -12.54 6.33
C ASN A 129 -10.33 -11.97 6.37
N LEU A 130 -9.30 -12.81 6.30
CA LEU A 130 -7.91 -12.41 6.45
C LEU A 130 -7.16 -12.58 5.13
N THR A 131 -6.44 -11.54 4.72
CA THR A 131 -5.57 -11.56 3.55
C THR A 131 -4.13 -11.20 3.88
N VAL A 132 -3.20 -11.70 3.05
CA VAL A 132 -1.86 -11.14 2.90
C VAL A 132 -1.79 -10.46 1.55
N GLU A 133 -1.33 -9.21 1.54
CA GLU A 133 -1.40 -8.36 0.36
C GLU A 133 -0.02 -7.78 0.00
N PRO A 134 0.80 -8.54 -0.75
CA PRO A 134 1.96 -7.95 -1.39
C PRO A 134 1.53 -6.94 -2.45
N ALA A 135 2.17 -5.78 -2.48
CA ALA A 135 1.90 -4.74 -3.44
C ALA A 135 3.16 -3.95 -3.82
N VAL A 136 3.16 -3.47 -5.05
CA VAL A 136 4.12 -2.50 -5.57
C VAL A 136 3.38 -1.19 -5.77
N TYR A 137 3.97 -0.11 -5.33
CA TYR A 137 3.42 1.23 -5.50
C TYR A 137 4.47 2.19 -6.02
N TYR A 138 4.02 3.24 -6.68
CA TYR A 138 4.89 4.31 -7.14
C TYR A 138 4.34 5.65 -6.66
N ASP A 139 5.09 6.34 -5.81
CA ASP A 139 4.76 7.67 -5.34
C ASP A 139 5.26 8.71 -6.35
N LEU A 140 4.35 9.31 -7.09
CA LEU A 140 4.60 10.42 -8.00
C LEU A 140 4.43 11.73 -7.24
N SER A 141 5.51 12.43 -6.96
CA SER A 141 5.45 13.78 -6.40
C SER A 141 4.98 14.77 -7.46
N LEU A 142 3.89 15.49 -7.16
CA LEU A 142 3.33 16.48 -8.10
C LEU A 142 4.09 17.81 -8.12
N LYS A 143 4.99 18.04 -7.14
CA LYS A 143 5.67 19.32 -6.98
C LYS A 143 7.15 19.31 -7.34
N ASP A 144 7.85 18.19 -7.20
CA ASP A 144 9.27 18.03 -7.54
C ASP A 144 9.47 16.58 -8.00
N THR A 145 9.00 16.27 -9.20
CA THR A 145 8.83 14.91 -9.71
C THR A 145 10.15 14.12 -9.76
N SER A 146 11.26 14.78 -10.06
CA SER A 146 12.55 14.14 -10.26
C SER A 146 13.22 13.66 -8.96
N ASP A 147 13.01 14.38 -7.84
CA ASP A 147 13.78 14.14 -6.63
C ASP A 147 13.01 13.38 -5.55
N TYR A 148 11.68 13.36 -5.64
CA TYR A 148 10.80 12.81 -4.59
C TYR A 148 9.86 11.70 -5.08
N SER A 149 10.01 11.24 -6.31
CA SER A 149 9.27 10.07 -6.80
C SER A 149 9.96 8.79 -6.36
N LYS A 150 9.18 7.82 -5.88
CA LYS A 150 9.71 6.63 -5.24
C LYS A 150 8.91 5.39 -5.62
N LEU A 151 9.61 4.36 -6.08
CA LEU A 151 9.06 3.02 -6.23
C LEU A 151 9.21 2.27 -4.91
N GLY A 152 8.13 1.69 -4.41
CA GLY A 152 8.15 0.94 -3.15
C GLY A 152 7.43 -0.39 -3.25
N PHE A 153 7.79 -1.29 -2.33
CA PHE A 153 7.14 -2.56 -2.11
C PHE A 153 6.60 -2.61 -0.69
N LYS A 154 5.42 -3.19 -0.51
CA LYS A 154 4.82 -3.39 0.81
C LYS A 154 4.17 -4.77 0.91
N ILE A 155 4.08 -5.27 2.13
CA ILE A 155 3.29 -6.45 2.47
C ILE A 155 2.29 -6.02 3.52
N GLY A 156 1.01 -6.16 3.21
CA GLY A 156 -0.10 -5.85 4.10
C GLY A 156 -0.81 -7.09 4.61
N PHE A 157 -1.49 -6.92 5.73
CA PHE A 157 -2.44 -7.88 6.29
C PHE A 157 -3.80 -7.21 6.33
N GLY A 158 -4.73 -7.71 5.55
CA GLY A 158 -6.08 -7.17 5.41
C GLY A 158 -7.11 -7.97 6.18
N LEU A 159 -8.06 -7.27 6.80
CA LEU A 159 -9.24 -7.85 7.43
C LEU A 159 -10.48 -7.28 6.75
N TYR A 160 -11.37 -8.18 6.36
CA TYR A 160 -12.66 -7.89 5.73
C TYR A 160 -13.79 -8.29 6.68
N PHE A 161 -14.78 -7.41 6.92
CA PHE A 161 -15.91 -7.68 7.83
C PHE A 161 -17.13 -6.79 7.55
#